data_754d1800e7d2e52861eda5f30c4e0b7c
#
_entry.id   754d1800e7d2e52861eda5f30c4e0b7c
#
_cell.length_a   1.000
_cell.length_b   1.000
_cell.length_c   1.000
_cell.angle_alpha   90.00
_cell.angle_beta   90.00
_cell.angle_gamma   90.00
#
_symmetry.space_group_name_H-M   'P 1'
#
loop_
_entity.id
_entity.type
_entity.pdbx_description
1 polymer ?
#
loop_
_entity_poly.entity_id
_entity_poly.type
_entity_poly.pdbx_seq_one_letter_code
_entity_poly.pdbx_strand_id
1 'polypeptide(L)'
;MKIALDPTPFHSTHSLLEFPQLAADLGYEYLQLTPHADFLPFFNHPKADDRLVADLRTACREAGVQIASVLPVLRWSSPDPDAREAAVRYWKRAIRMTVDLGVHQMNTEFQGRPELAEESERAFYRSMEELLPLVEREGVHIAIDPHPDDFVEQGLAAWRVIRGVNSPNLGFAYVAPHTFHMADAPLEIMAAVGDRLRVVHVADSMDHHRSHGLRYITNPPGSAARVHQHLKIGDGDVDWDEFFGGLAANGFLDREESVMVSSVFAENENAMEVSRYQLEQMTERAAAARKAAARTPQQTEQKAEAHA
;
A
#
# COMPACT_ATOMS: atom_id res chain seq x y z
N MET A 1 3.29 -1.56 -14.72
CA MET A 1 2.51 -1.29 -13.48
C MET A 1 1.40 -2.32 -13.36
N LYS A 2 1.19 -2.84 -12.17
CA LYS A 2 0.17 -3.84 -11.82
C LYS A 2 -0.97 -3.14 -11.08
N ILE A 3 -2.23 -3.47 -11.41
CA ILE A 3 -3.40 -3.00 -10.64
C ILE A 3 -3.94 -4.21 -9.87
N ALA A 4 -3.90 -4.15 -8.54
CA ALA A 4 -4.25 -5.25 -7.66
C ALA A 4 -5.53 -4.97 -6.86
N LEU A 5 -6.32 -6.01 -6.63
CA LEU A 5 -7.42 -5.98 -5.67
C LEU A 5 -6.90 -6.15 -4.24
N ASP A 6 -7.35 -5.32 -3.32
CA ASP A 6 -7.35 -5.62 -1.89
C ASP A 6 -8.65 -6.36 -1.54
N PRO A 7 -8.59 -7.63 -1.10
CA PRO A 7 -9.78 -8.43 -0.86
C PRO A 7 -10.42 -8.20 0.51
N THR A 8 -9.94 -7.25 1.32
CA THR A 8 -10.44 -7.00 2.68
C THR A 8 -11.97 -6.89 2.79
N PRO A 9 -12.68 -6.22 1.85
CA PRO A 9 -14.16 -6.16 1.92
C PRO A 9 -14.85 -7.51 1.81
N PHE A 10 -14.15 -8.53 1.34
CA PHE A 10 -14.69 -9.87 1.08
C PHE A 10 -14.32 -10.92 2.13
N HIS A 11 -13.54 -10.54 3.16
CA HIS A 11 -13.07 -11.48 4.19
C HIS A 11 -14.18 -12.18 4.96
N SER A 12 -15.37 -11.57 5.06
CA SER A 12 -16.53 -12.17 5.74
C SER A 12 -17.35 -13.12 4.85
N THR A 13 -17.13 -13.09 3.53
CA THR A 13 -17.95 -13.81 2.55
C THR A 13 -17.18 -14.83 1.72
N HIS A 14 -15.86 -14.72 1.65
CA HIS A 14 -14.98 -15.58 0.88
C HIS A 14 -13.81 -16.06 1.74
N SER A 15 -13.39 -17.28 1.54
CA SER A 15 -12.16 -17.82 2.12
C SER A 15 -10.92 -17.31 1.38
N LEU A 16 -9.76 -17.43 2.01
CA LEU A 16 -8.48 -17.04 1.41
C LEU A 16 -8.23 -17.66 0.02
N LEU A 17 -8.60 -18.93 -0.16
CA LEU A 17 -8.39 -19.66 -1.41
C LEU A 17 -9.38 -19.29 -2.53
N GLU A 18 -10.48 -18.59 -2.19
CA GLU A 18 -11.43 -18.07 -3.16
C GLU A 18 -11.06 -16.68 -3.67
N PHE A 19 -10.19 -15.94 -3.01
CA PHE A 19 -9.78 -14.58 -3.44
C PHE A 19 -9.19 -14.52 -4.85
N PRO A 20 -8.37 -15.48 -5.33
CA PRO A 20 -7.90 -15.44 -6.70
C PRO A 20 -9.04 -15.50 -7.73
N GLN A 21 -10.01 -16.40 -7.55
CA GLN A 21 -11.16 -16.48 -8.45
C GLN A 21 -12.04 -15.23 -8.36
N LEU A 22 -12.26 -14.71 -7.15
CA LEU A 22 -12.97 -13.44 -6.95
C LEU A 22 -12.31 -12.28 -7.68
N ALA A 23 -10.98 -12.16 -7.61
CA ALA A 23 -10.24 -11.13 -8.34
C ALA A 23 -10.43 -11.25 -9.84
N ALA A 24 -10.34 -12.47 -10.40
CA ALA A 24 -10.60 -12.75 -11.81
C ALA A 24 -12.04 -12.36 -12.22
N ASP A 25 -13.03 -12.72 -11.43
CA ASP A 25 -14.46 -12.41 -11.67
C ASP A 25 -14.76 -10.90 -11.63
N LEU A 26 -13.92 -10.15 -10.91
CA LEU A 26 -13.95 -8.68 -10.85
C LEU A 26 -13.16 -8.00 -11.97
N GLY A 27 -12.38 -8.77 -12.74
CA GLY A 27 -11.54 -8.27 -13.85
C GLY A 27 -10.13 -7.88 -13.45
N TYR A 28 -9.70 -8.19 -12.22
CA TYR A 28 -8.32 -7.95 -11.79
C TYR A 28 -7.39 -9.10 -12.21
N GLU A 29 -6.23 -8.76 -12.74
CA GLU A 29 -5.14 -9.71 -13.02
C GLU A 29 -4.23 -9.92 -11.81
N TYR A 30 -4.33 -9.03 -10.81
CA TYR A 30 -3.46 -9.04 -9.63
C TYR A 30 -4.26 -8.92 -8.33
N LEU A 31 -3.71 -9.56 -7.29
CA LEU A 31 -4.23 -9.56 -5.93
C LEU A 31 -3.14 -9.06 -4.97
N GLN A 32 -3.49 -8.23 -3.98
CA GLN A 32 -2.68 -8.01 -2.81
C GLN A 32 -3.17 -8.93 -1.68
N LEU A 33 -2.27 -9.68 -1.07
CA LEU A 33 -2.61 -10.42 0.14
C LEU A 33 -2.51 -9.49 1.35
N THR A 34 -3.65 -9.26 1.98
CA THR A 34 -3.81 -8.42 3.17
C THR A 34 -3.84 -9.26 4.45
N PRO A 35 -3.78 -8.65 5.65
CA PRO A 35 -3.91 -9.39 6.89
C PRO A 35 -5.17 -10.26 6.91
N HIS A 36 -4.99 -11.55 7.14
CA HIS A 36 -6.07 -12.54 7.16
C HIS A 36 -5.86 -13.53 8.32
N ALA A 37 -6.96 -13.95 8.94
CA ALA A 37 -6.93 -14.79 10.13
C ALA A 37 -6.20 -16.13 9.93
N ASP A 38 -6.24 -16.70 8.73
CA ASP A 38 -5.64 -17.98 8.39
C ASP A 38 -4.26 -17.87 7.74
N PHE A 39 -3.84 -16.67 7.35
CA PHE A 39 -2.58 -16.42 6.64
C PHE A 39 -1.61 -15.59 7.48
N LEU A 40 -1.77 -14.28 7.47
CA LEU A 40 -0.97 -13.29 8.20
C LEU A 40 -1.89 -12.45 9.08
N PRO A 41 -2.25 -12.90 10.29
CA PRO A 41 -3.12 -12.12 11.17
C PRO A 41 -2.44 -10.81 11.60
N PHE A 42 -3.24 -9.78 11.86
CA PHE A 42 -2.74 -8.54 12.45
C PHE A 42 -1.95 -8.82 13.73
N PHE A 43 -0.73 -8.28 13.83
CA PHE A 43 0.14 -8.29 15.00
C PHE A 43 0.49 -9.67 15.58
N ASN A 44 0.19 -10.73 14.86
CA ASN A 44 0.37 -12.10 15.33
C ASN A 44 1.30 -12.90 14.42
N HIS A 45 1.69 -14.07 14.93
CA HIS A 45 2.50 -15.02 14.17
C HIS A 45 1.78 -15.44 12.88
N PRO A 46 2.47 -15.43 11.72
CA PRO A 46 1.93 -16.00 10.49
C PRO A 46 1.47 -17.44 10.71
N LYS A 47 0.23 -17.74 10.32
CA LYS A 47 -0.38 -19.06 10.57
C LYS A 47 -0.24 -20.02 9.40
N ALA A 48 -0.12 -19.50 8.18
CA ALA A 48 -0.06 -20.36 7.00
C ALA A 48 1.12 -21.32 7.08
N ASP A 49 0.82 -22.60 6.90
CA ASP A 49 1.80 -23.63 6.68
C ASP A 49 2.18 -23.73 5.18
N ASP A 50 3.13 -24.59 4.87
CA ASP A 50 3.63 -24.75 3.49
C ASP A 50 2.55 -25.34 2.57
N ARG A 51 1.58 -26.08 3.11
CA ARG A 51 0.45 -26.62 2.36
C ARG A 51 -0.50 -25.49 1.92
N LEU A 52 -0.91 -24.61 2.83
CA LEU A 52 -1.77 -23.49 2.49
C LEU A 52 -1.11 -22.55 1.48
N VAL A 53 0.20 -22.32 1.59
CA VAL A 53 0.99 -21.56 0.61
C VAL A 53 0.93 -22.22 -0.78
N ALA A 54 1.10 -23.54 -0.84
CA ALA A 54 1.03 -24.30 -2.10
C ALA A 54 -0.40 -24.29 -2.69
N ASP A 55 -1.42 -24.45 -1.85
CA ASP A 55 -2.83 -24.42 -2.27
C ASP A 55 -3.20 -23.02 -2.83
N LEU A 56 -2.75 -21.94 -2.19
CA LEU A 56 -2.95 -20.57 -2.67
C LEU A 56 -2.26 -20.32 -4.03
N ARG A 57 -1.04 -20.78 -4.21
CA ARG A 57 -0.35 -20.73 -5.52
C ARG A 57 -1.14 -21.46 -6.60
N THR A 58 -1.75 -22.60 -6.24
CA THR A 58 -2.57 -23.38 -7.17
C THR A 58 -3.85 -22.61 -7.53
N ALA A 59 -4.56 -22.06 -6.54
CA ALA A 59 -5.73 -21.25 -6.77
C ALA A 59 -5.44 -20.02 -7.67
N CYS A 60 -4.31 -19.33 -7.43
CA CYS A 60 -3.87 -18.23 -8.28
C CYS A 60 -3.63 -18.66 -9.73
N ARG A 61 -2.96 -19.79 -9.94
CA ARG A 61 -2.69 -20.32 -11.28
C ARG A 61 -3.98 -20.75 -12.01
N GLU A 62 -4.90 -21.37 -11.30
CA GLU A 62 -6.20 -21.81 -11.86
C GLU A 62 -7.10 -20.62 -12.23
N ALA A 63 -7.10 -19.56 -11.44
CA ALA A 63 -7.83 -18.33 -11.71
C ALA A 63 -7.13 -17.42 -12.75
N GLY A 64 -5.87 -17.67 -13.11
CA GLY A 64 -5.08 -16.79 -13.99
C GLY A 64 -4.69 -15.46 -13.34
N VAL A 65 -4.69 -15.38 -12.00
CA VAL A 65 -4.37 -14.18 -11.20
C VAL A 65 -3.00 -14.32 -10.55
N GLN A 66 -2.26 -13.22 -10.44
CA GLN A 66 -0.97 -13.19 -9.77
C GLN A 66 -1.06 -12.39 -8.46
N ILE A 67 -0.25 -12.76 -7.47
CA ILE A 67 -0.07 -11.97 -6.26
C ILE A 67 0.93 -10.87 -6.56
N ALA A 68 0.51 -9.59 -6.49
CA ALA A 68 1.36 -8.45 -6.74
C ALA A 68 2.18 -8.04 -5.51
N SER A 69 1.59 -8.15 -4.32
CA SER A 69 2.24 -7.79 -3.06
C SER A 69 1.61 -8.54 -1.88
N VAL A 70 2.36 -8.59 -0.77
CA VAL A 70 1.90 -9.10 0.52
C VAL A 70 1.99 -7.97 1.54
N LEU A 71 0.91 -7.74 2.29
CA LEU A 71 0.79 -6.72 3.33
C LEU A 71 0.76 -7.36 4.73
N PRO A 72 1.89 -7.60 5.39
CA PRO A 72 1.93 -7.90 6.81
C PRO A 72 1.83 -6.61 7.62
N VAL A 73 1.09 -6.64 8.72
CA VAL A 73 1.01 -5.54 9.70
C VAL A 73 1.49 -6.06 11.04
N LEU A 74 2.76 -5.78 11.37
CA LEU A 74 3.48 -6.33 12.51
C LEU A 74 4.23 -5.22 13.25
N ARG A 75 4.26 -5.25 14.57
CA ARG A 75 4.78 -4.18 15.45
C ARG A 75 6.30 -4.13 15.55
N TRP A 76 7.00 -4.08 14.43
CA TRP A 76 8.46 -4.05 14.36
C TRP A 76 9.09 -2.75 14.88
N SER A 77 8.31 -1.67 14.97
CA SER A 77 8.72 -0.40 15.57
C SER A 77 8.25 -0.26 17.03
N SER A 78 7.82 -1.36 17.67
CA SER A 78 7.38 -1.30 19.06
C SER A 78 8.52 -0.86 19.98
N PRO A 79 8.30 0.15 20.83
CA PRO A 79 9.26 0.52 21.88
C PRO A 79 9.40 -0.55 22.98
N ASP A 80 8.43 -1.47 23.10
CA ASP A 80 8.54 -2.66 23.94
C ASP A 80 9.47 -3.70 23.27
N PRO A 81 10.61 -4.06 23.91
CA PRO A 81 11.58 -4.98 23.34
C PRO A 81 11.01 -6.37 23.01
N ASP A 82 10.17 -6.92 23.89
CA ASP A 82 9.60 -8.27 23.72
C ASP A 82 8.63 -8.29 22.53
N ALA A 83 7.80 -7.27 22.40
CA ALA A 83 6.88 -7.11 21.28
C ALA A 83 7.63 -6.90 19.96
N ARG A 84 8.70 -6.09 19.94
CA ARG A 84 9.56 -5.88 18.79
C ARG A 84 10.25 -7.18 18.34
N GLU A 85 10.86 -7.90 19.28
CA GLU A 85 11.54 -9.17 18.96
C GLU A 85 10.57 -10.24 18.45
N ALA A 86 9.36 -10.31 19.03
CA ALA A 86 8.30 -11.17 18.49
C ALA A 86 7.95 -10.76 17.05
N ALA A 87 7.75 -9.47 16.78
CA ALA A 87 7.46 -8.97 15.46
C ALA A 87 8.57 -9.27 14.45
N VAL A 88 9.84 -9.16 14.82
CA VAL A 88 10.99 -9.53 13.96
C VAL A 88 10.95 -11.02 13.60
N ARG A 89 10.62 -11.90 14.55
CA ARG A 89 10.44 -13.34 14.25
C ARG A 89 9.29 -13.57 13.28
N TYR A 90 8.18 -12.85 13.43
CA TYR A 90 7.02 -12.93 12.54
C TYR A 90 7.35 -12.41 11.15
N TRP A 91 8.08 -11.30 11.05
CA TRP A 91 8.60 -10.77 9.79
C TRP A 91 9.48 -11.76 9.04
N LYS A 92 10.40 -12.43 9.74
CA LYS A 92 11.24 -13.48 9.11
C LYS A 92 10.40 -14.61 8.52
N ARG A 93 9.29 -15.00 9.15
CA ARG A 93 8.36 -15.99 8.60
C ARG A 93 7.57 -15.40 7.43
N ALA A 94 7.04 -14.18 7.57
CA ALA A 94 6.29 -13.51 6.51
C ALA A 94 7.11 -13.33 5.22
N ILE A 95 8.38 -12.93 5.33
CA ILE A 95 9.30 -12.81 4.19
C ILE A 95 9.46 -14.17 3.49
N ARG A 96 9.70 -15.26 4.23
CA ARG A 96 9.82 -16.60 3.64
C ARG A 96 8.56 -17.03 2.92
N MET A 97 7.39 -16.84 3.53
CA MET A 97 6.10 -17.16 2.91
C MET A 97 5.88 -16.34 1.63
N THR A 98 6.26 -15.07 1.62
CA THR A 98 6.18 -14.21 0.43
C THR A 98 7.07 -14.76 -0.70
N VAL A 99 8.29 -15.19 -0.39
CA VAL A 99 9.20 -15.82 -1.36
C VAL A 99 8.65 -17.17 -1.84
N ASP A 100 8.11 -17.99 -0.94
CA ASP A 100 7.51 -19.29 -1.27
C ASP A 100 6.29 -19.13 -2.19
N LEU A 101 5.57 -18.00 -2.10
CA LEU A 101 4.51 -17.61 -3.05
C LEU A 101 5.04 -17.16 -4.42
N GLY A 102 6.35 -16.95 -4.57
CA GLY A 102 6.96 -16.37 -5.76
C GLY A 102 6.78 -14.87 -5.87
N VAL A 103 6.55 -14.18 -4.74
CA VAL A 103 6.34 -12.73 -4.65
C VAL A 103 7.58 -12.06 -4.07
N HIS A 104 7.96 -10.91 -4.62
CA HIS A 104 9.13 -10.15 -4.16
C HIS A 104 8.78 -8.73 -3.68
N GLN A 105 7.50 -8.34 -3.73
CA GLN A 105 7.03 -7.06 -3.21
C GLN A 105 6.20 -7.27 -1.95
N MET A 106 6.59 -6.57 -0.89
CA MET A 106 5.81 -6.42 0.34
C MET A 106 5.53 -4.93 0.57
N ASN A 107 4.46 -4.62 1.28
CA ASN A 107 4.19 -3.28 1.78
C ASN A 107 3.63 -3.36 3.18
N THR A 108 3.82 -2.29 3.98
CA THR A 108 3.45 -2.28 5.40
C THR A 108 3.49 -0.87 5.97
N GLU A 109 3.09 -0.75 7.21
CA GLU A 109 3.15 0.43 8.06
C GLU A 109 4.34 0.35 9.02
N PHE A 110 4.70 1.47 9.66
CA PHE A 110 5.78 1.49 10.65
C PHE A 110 5.41 0.78 11.95
N GLN A 111 4.16 0.92 12.41
CA GLN A 111 3.62 0.25 13.60
C GLN A 111 4.38 0.57 14.89
N GLY A 112 4.70 1.85 15.09
CA GLY A 112 5.24 2.40 16.33
C GLY A 112 4.15 3.07 17.19
N ARG A 113 4.58 3.96 18.09
CA ARG A 113 3.71 4.71 18.98
C ARG A 113 4.01 6.20 18.89
N PRO A 114 3.01 7.06 18.60
CA PRO A 114 3.22 8.49 18.50
C PRO A 114 3.69 9.13 19.81
N GLU A 115 3.22 8.64 20.95
CA GLU A 115 3.63 9.13 22.27
C GLU A 115 5.07 8.74 22.66
N LEU A 116 5.69 7.79 21.95
CA LEU A 116 7.05 7.29 22.13
C LEU A 116 7.79 7.28 20.78
N ALA A 117 7.70 8.40 20.04
CA ALA A 117 8.16 8.46 18.66
C ALA A 117 9.66 8.16 18.50
N GLU A 118 10.51 8.73 19.35
CA GLU A 118 11.94 8.48 19.32
C GLU A 118 12.31 7.02 19.63
N GLU A 119 11.64 6.42 20.61
CA GLU A 119 11.82 5.02 20.98
C GLU A 119 11.37 4.10 19.85
N SER A 120 10.25 4.44 19.19
CA SER A 120 9.71 3.71 18.06
C SER A 120 10.64 3.80 16.84
N GLU A 121 11.19 4.98 16.53
CA GLU A 121 12.17 5.14 15.45
C GLU A 121 13.45 4.32 15.74
N ARG A 122 13.95 4.34 16.97
CA ARG A 122 15.08 3.49 17.38
C ARG A 122 14.77 1.99 17.25
N ALA A 123 13.57 1.57 17.65
CA ALA A 123 13.12 0.20 17.52
C ALA A 123 13.02 -0.24 16.05
N PHE A 124 12.53 0.64 15.17
CA PHE A 124 12.51 0.42 13.72
C PHE A 124 13.90 0.14 13.17
N TYR A 125 14.88 1.00 13.44
CA TYR A 125 16.25 0.80 12.94
C TYR A 125 16.88 -0.51 13.45
N ARG A 126 16.67 -0.87 14.72
CA ARG A 126 17.13 -2.17 15.26
C ARG A 126 16.47 -3.35 14.53
N SER A 127 15.17 -3.24 14.22
CA SER A 127 14.48 -4.29 13.47
C SER A 127 15.01 -4.40 12.04
N MET A 128 15.37 -3.28 11.41
CA MET A 128 16.00 -3.28 10.09
C MET A 128 17.38 -3.95 10.11
N GLU A 129 18.22 -3.68 11.10
CA GLU A 129 19.51 -4.36 11.27
C GLU A 129 19.37 -5.90 11.29
N GLU A 130 18.29 -6.42 11.89
CA GLU A 130 18.02 -7.86 11.99
C GLU A 130 17.35 -8.46 10.75
N LEU A 131 16.60 -7.66 9.98
CA LEU A 131 15.80 -8.14 8.86
C LEU A 131 16.46 -7.94 7.50
N LEU A 132 17.23 -6.87 7.31
CA LEU A 132 17.84 -6.54 6.03
C LEU A 132 18.69 -7.66 5.42
N PRO A 133 19.51 -8.39 6.18
CA PRO A 133 20.28 -9.51 5.60
C PRO A 133 19.40 -10.58 4.96
N LEU A 134 18.19 -10.78 5.49
CA LEU A 134 17.21 -11.71 4.91
C LEU A 134 16.52 -11.07 3.69
N VAL A 135 16.06 -9.84 3.82
CA VAL A 135 15.38 -9.07 2.77
C VAL A 135 16.25 -9.00 1.50
N GLU A 136 17.52 -8.63 1.67
CA GLU A 136 18.47 -8.49 0.57
C GLU A 136 18.84 -9.82 -0.07
N ARG A 137 19.07 -10.86 0.74
CA ARG A 137 19.38 -12.20 0.25
C ARG A 137 18.24 -12.80 -0.59
N GLU A 138 17.00 -12.60 -0.15
CA GLU A 138 15.81 -13.12 -0.85
C GLU A 138 15.34 -12.19 -1.99
N GLY A 139 15.98 -11.04 -2.18
CA GLY A 139 15.58 -10.07 -3.21
C GLY A 139 14.18 -9.49 -3.01
N VAL A 140 13.72 -9.41 -1.76
CA VAL A 140 12.41 -8.84 -1.41
C VAL A 140 12.53 -7.33 -1.30
N HIS A 141 11.53 -6.61 -1.79
CA HIS A 141 11.35 -5.17 -1.59
C HIS A 141 10.21 -4.92 -0.61
N ILE A 142 10.44 -4.03 0.36
CA ILE A 142 9.42 -3.63 1.33
C ILE A 142 9.14 -2.13 1.17
N ALA A 143 7.92 -1.79 0.75
CA ALA A 143 7.42 -0.44 0.71
C ALA A 143 6.70 -0.11 2.02
N ILE A 144 7.06 1.02 2.65
CA ILE A 144 6.54 1.40 3.97
C ILE A 144 5.77 2.71 3.84
N ASP A 145 4.57 2.77 4.39
CA ASP A 145 3.75 3.96 4.41
C ASP A 145 3.67 4.61 5.80
N PRO A 146 3.54 5.94 5.87
CA PRO A 146 3.11 6.62 7.06
C PRO A 146 1.63 6.34 7.32
N HIS A 147 1.29 5.97 8.54
CA HIS A 147 -0.08 5.66 8.92
C HIS A 147 -0.58 6.61 10.00
N PRO A 148 -1.84 7.06 9.97
CA PRO A 148 -2.44 7.81 11.06
C PRO A 148 -2.26 7.10 12.41
N ASP A 149 -1.95 7.87 13.47
CA ASP A 149 -1.64 7.39 14.82
C ASP A 149 -0.35 6.54 14.95
N ASP A 150 0.53 6.56 13.94
CA ASP A 150 1.87 5.99 14.05
C ASP A 150 2.90 7.04 14.56
N PHE A 151 4.10 6.64 14.88
CA PHE A 151 5.16 7.55 15.35
C PHE A 151 5.61 8.53 14.27
N VAL A 152 5.32 8.25 13.00
CA VAL A 152 5.51 9.14 11.87
C VAL A 152 4.31 9.06 10.93
N GLU A 153 3.63 10.20 10.75
CA GLU A 153 2.41 10.29 9.95
C GLU A 153 2.61 11.08 8.65
N GLN A 154 3.61 11.97 8.60
CA GLN A 154 3.87 12.82 7.43
C GLN A 154 4.75 12.10 6.41
N GLY A 155 4.40 12.20 5.12
CA GLY A 155 5.06 11.49 4.04
C GLY A 155 6.56 11.80 3.92
N LEU A 156 6.97 13.07 3.96
CA LEU A 156 8.39 13.44 3.88
C LEU A 156 9.18 13.04 5.11
N ALA A 157 8.57 13.09 6.31
CA ALA A 157 9.19 12.62 7.53
C ALA A 157 9.38 11.09 7.51
N ALA A 158 8.37 10.34 7.04
CA ALA A 158 8.46 8.90 6.84
C ALA A 158 9.55 8.53 5.83
N TRP A 159 9.64 9.27 4.72
CA TRP A 159 10.71 9.07 3.74
C TRP A 159 12.10 9.30 4.33
N ARG A 160 12.27 10.29 5.22
CA ARG A 160 13.51 10.49 5.95
C ARG A 160 13.91 9.26 6.75
N VAL A 161 12.97 8.65 7.48
CA VAL A 161 13.20 7.44 8.27
C VAL A 161 13.60 6.26 7.37
N ILE A 162 12.84 6.00 6.31
CA ILE A 162 13.12 4.91 5.35
C ILE A 162 14.49 5.07 4.71
N ARG A 163 14.78 6.27 4.22
CA ARG A 163 16.07 6.58 3.59
C ARG A 163 17.25 6.44 4.56
N GLY A 164 17.04 6.68 5.85
CA GLY A 164 18.04 6.51 6.90
C GLY A 164 18.58 5.10 7.03
N VAL A 165 17.81 4.08 6.64
CA VAL A 165 18.25 2.67 6.61
C VAL A 165 19.27 2.41 5.49
N ASN A 166 19.24 3.20 4.42
CA ASN A 166 20.19 3.13 3.29
C ASN A 166 20.24 1.75 2.59
N SER A 167 19.09 1.08 2.42
CA SER A 167 18.99 -0.15 1.61
C SER A 167 18.13 0.06 0.36
N PRO A 168 18.52 -0.40 -0.82
CA PRO A 168 17.71 -0.32 -2.04
C PRO A 168 16.44 -1.17 -1.98
N ASN A 169 16.39 -2.12 -1.06
CA ASN A 169 15.25 -3.01 -0.88
C ASN A 169 14.10 -2.38 -0.05
N LEU A 170 14.34 -1.21 0.56
CA LEU A 170 13.28 -0.45 1.22
C LEU A 170 12.80 0.68 0.32
N GLY A 171 11.51 0.83 0.19
CA GLY A 171 10.85 1.87 -0.60
C GLY A 171 9.71 2.52 0.17
N PHE A 172 9.03 3.42 -0.50
CA PHE A 172 7.86 4.13 0.02
C PHE A 172 6.59 3.52 -0.56
N ALA A 173 5.60 3.32 0.28
CA ALA A 173 4.22 3.11 -0.11
C ALA A 173 3.44 4.41 0.07
N TYR A 174 2.71 4.85 -0.95
CA TYR A 174 1.83 6.00 -0.85
C TYR A 174 0.40 5.51 -0.70
N VAL A 175 -0.19 5.71 0.47
CA VAL A 175 -1.59 5.41 0.74
C VAL A 175 -2.36 6.72 0.77
N ALA A 176 -3.16 6.98 -0.28
CA ALA A 176 -3.80 8.28 -0.46
C ALA A 176 -4.61 8.74 0.76
N PRO A 177 -5.47 7.89 1.38
CA PRO A 177 -6.21 8.32 2.56
C PRO A 177 -5.36 8.59 3.79
N HIS A 178 -4.17 7.99 3.92
CA HIS A 178 -3.31 8.18 5.08
C HIS A 178 -2.57 9.51 5.05
N THR A 179 -2.01 9.89 3.91
CA THR A 179 -1.25 11.13 3.75
C THR A 179 -2.15 12.34 3.53
N PHE A 180 -3.31 12.16 2.93
CA PHE A 180 -4.28 13.23 2.70
C PHE A 180 -4.72 13.95 3.98
N HIS A 181 -4.84 13.23 5.10
CA HIS A 181 -5.16 13.81 6.40
C HIS A 181 -4.12 14.80 6.93
N MET A 182 -2.88 14.67 6.48
CA MET A 182 -1.79 15.52 6.93
C MET A 182 -1.60 16.75 6.05
N ALA A 183 -2.50 16.96 5.07
CA ALA A 183 -2.39 17.99 4.03
C ALA A 183 -1.03 17.91 3.30
N ASP A 184 -0.46 16.72 3.20
CA ASP A 184 0.77 16.46 2.47
C ASP A 184 0.56 16.66 0.98
N ALA A 185 1.46 17.39 0.33
CA ALA A 185 1.42 17.59 -1.11
C ALA A 185 1.89 16.30 -1.85
N PRO A 186 1.01 15.59 -2.58
CA PRO A 186 1.37 14.32 -3.21
C PRO A 186 2.51 14.46 -4.20
N LEU A 187 2.56 15.56 -4.96
CA LEU A 187 3.63 15.81 -5.94
C LEU A 187 5.00 15.95 -5.26
N GLU A 188 5.06 16.63 -4.12
CA GLU A 188 6.31 16.84 -3.39
C GLU A 188 6.84 15.52 -2.83
N ILE A 189 5.97 14.69 -2.24
CA ILE A 189 6.34 13.36 -1.74
C ILE A 189 6.84 12.49 -2.89
N MET A 190 6.07 12.39 -3.98
CA MET A 190 6.43 11.55 -5.14
C MET A 190 7.76 11.98 -5.77
N ALA A 191 8.01 13.29 -5.86
CA ALA A 191 9.28 13.83 -6.36
C ALA A 191 10.46 13.48 -5.42
N ALA A 192 10.27 13.61 -4.10
CA ALA A 192 11.30 13.31 -3.11
C ALA A 192 11.66 11.82 -3.04
N VAL A 193 10.64 10.95 -3.19
CA VAL A 193 10.78 9.48 -3.12
C VAL A 193 11.37 8.93 -4.42
N GLY A 194 11.01 9.49 -5.57
CA GLY A 194 11.52 9.09 -6.89
C GLY A 194 11.18 7.63 -7.24
N ASP A 195 12.17 6.90 -7.71
CA ASP A 195 12.06 5.50 -8.13
C ASP A 195 11.82 4.51 -6.96
N ARG A 196 11.95 4.99 -5.74
CA ARG A 196 11.67 4.22 -4.52
C ARG A 196 10.17 4.18 -4.16
N LEU A 197 9.32 4.89 -4.90
CA LEU A 197 7.86 4.73 -4.85
C LEU A 197 7.49 3.39 -5.49
N ARG A 198 7.13 2.41 -4.69
CA ARG A 198 6.93 1.02 -5.12
C ARG A 198 5.46 0.60 -5.14
N VAL A 199 4.70 1.05 -4.16
CA VAL A 199 3.30 0.70 -3.97
C VAL A 199 2.48 1.96 -3.77
N VAL A 200 1.30 2.03 -4.36
CA VAL A 200 0.31 3.07 -4.07
C VAL A 200 -1.04 2.41 -3.77
N HIS A 201 -1.69 2.86 -2.73
CA HIS A 201 -3.06 2.48 -2.41
C HIS A 201 -4.00 3.59 -2.84
N VAL A 202 -4.99 3.21 -3.65
CA VAL A 202 -5.97 4.13 -4.23
C VAL A 202 -7.30 3.91 -3.54
N ALA A 203 -7.64 4.85 -2.67
CA ALA A 203 -8.94 5.02 -2.06
C ALA A 203 -9.14 6.49 -1.78
N ASP A 204 -10.37 6.96 -1.83
CA ASP A 204 -10.72 8.35 -1.58
C ASP A 204 -10.89 8.62 -0.08
N SER A 205 -10.79 9.88 0.30
CA SER A 205 -10.97 10.32 1.69
C SER A 205 -11.51 11.75 1.69
N MET A 206 -12.31 12.11 2.69
CA MET A 206 -12.76 13.47 2.86
C MET A 206 -11.68 14.32 3.52
N ASP A 207 -11.61 15.58 3.15
CA ASP A 207 -10.74 16.55 3.78
C ASP A 207 -11.07 16.66 5.29
N HIS A 208 -10.07 16.41 6.13
CA HIS A 208 -10.21 16.44 7.57
C HIS A 208 -10.59 17.85 8.10
N HIS A 209 -10.21 18.93 7.40
CA HIS A 209 -10.61 20.28 7.77
C HIS A 209 -12.11 20.48 7.55
N ARG A 210 -12.71 19.83 6.54
CA ARG A 210 -14.15 19.84 6.28
C ARG A 210 -14.92 18.90 7.21
N SER A 211 -14.26 17.90 7.77
CA SER A 211 -14.81 16.99 8.77
C SER A 211 -14.65 17.50 10.20
N HIS A 212 -14.58 18.82 10.39
CA HIS A 212 -14.45 19.47 11.70
C HIS A 212 -13.23 19.02 12.52
N GLY A 213 -12.12 18.72 11.84
CA GLY A 213 -10.88 18.28 12.48
C GLY A 213 -10.87 16.81 12.91
N LEU A 214 -11.89 16.03 12.56
CA LEU A 214 -11.88 14.59 12.74
C LEU A 214 -11.01 13.97 11.65
N ARG A 215 -9.95 13.28 12.06
CA ARG A 215 -9.04 12.58 11.15
C ARG A 215 -9.61 11.24 10.69
N TYR A 216 -10.62 10.74 11.38
CA TYR A 216 -11.21 9.43 11.16
C TYR A 216 -12.72 9.52 11.09
N ILE A 217 -13.31 8.68 10.26
CA ILE A 217 -14.75 8.43 10.36
C ILE A 217 -14.98 7.60 11.62
N THR A 218 -16.01 7.99 12.35
CA THR A 218 -16.62 7.07 13.31
C THR A 218 -17.35 6.01 12.49
N ASN A 219 -17.07 4.75 12.71
CA ASN A 219 -17.85 3.65 12.15
C ASN A 219 -19.36 3.83 12.40
N PRO A 220 -20.21 3.02 11.74
CA PRO A 220 -21.66 3.11 11.86
C PRO A 220 -22.13 3.34 13.28
N PRO A 221 -23.29 3.96 13.49
CA PRO A 221 -23.84 4.25 14.82
C PRO A 221 -23.72 3.04 15.76
N GLY A 222 -23.05 3.24 16.91
CA GLY A 222 -22.83 2.18 17.91
C GLY A 222 -21.44 1.52 17.86
N SER A 223 -20.60 1.81 16.87
CA SER A 223 -19.19 1.40 16.88
C SER A 223 -18.32 2.43 17.60
N ALA A 224 -17.44 1.97 18.48
CA ALA A 224 -16.43 2.80 19.15
C ALA A 224 -15.09 2.85 18.37
N ALA A 225 -14.95 2.07 17.30
CA ALA A 225 -13.73 2.03 16.51
C ALA A 225 -13.61 3.30 15.67
N ARG A 226 -12.41 3.87 15.61
CA ARG A 226 -12.07 4.94 14.69
C ARG A 226 -11.34 4.32 13.51
N VAL A 227 -11.86 4.53 12.29
CA VAL A 227 -11.20 4.11 11.06
C VAL A 227 -11.00 5.31 10.15
N HIS A 228 -9.87 5.40 9.50
CA HIS A 228 -9.67 6.33 8.40
C HIS A 228 -10.47 5.86 7.18
N GLN A 229 -10.82 6.80 6.32
CA GLN A 229 -11.70 6.54 5.19
C GLN A 229 -10.94 5.87 4.06
N HIS A 230 -11.52 4.82 3.52
CA HIS A 230 -11.12 4.19 2.27
C HIS A 230 -12.31 4.13 1.33
N LEU A 231 -12.71 5.29 0.79
CA LEU A 231 -13.86 5.46 -0.08
C LEU A 231 -13.49 5.12 -1.53
N LYS A 232 -14.49 4.88 -2.37
CA LYS A 232 -14.23 4.78 -3.81
C LYS A 232 -13.90 6.15 -4.41
N ILE A 233 -13.16 6.17 -5.50
CA ILE A 233 -12.82 7.38 -6.25
C ILE A 233 -14.09 8.19 -6.56
N GLY A 234 -14.09 9.45 -6.16
CA GLY A 234 -15.17 10.41 -6.37
C GLY A 234 -16.13 10.58 -5.20
N ASP A 235 -15.98 9.83 -4.12
CA ASP A 235 -16.78 9.97 -2.90
C ASP A 235 -16.11 10.85 -1.84
N GLY A 236 -14.84 11.23 -2.04
CA GLY A 236 -14.06 12.09 -1.17
C GLY A 236 -13.58 13.38 -1.86
N ASP A 237 -12.53 13.94 -1.31
CA ASP A 237 -11.98 15.24 -1.71
C ASP A 237 -10.54 15.13 -2.27
N VAL A 238 -10.01 13.91 -2.51
CA VAL A 238 -8.66 13.72 -3.07
C VAL A 238 -8.61 14.25 -4.50
N ASP A 239 -7.62 15.08 -4.83
CA ASP A 239 -7.38 15.53 -6.21
C ASP A 239 -6.71 14.40 -7.01
N TRP A 240 -7.54 13.60 -7.67
CA TRP A 240 -7.10 12.46 -8.45
C TRP A 240 -6.35 12.86 -9.71
N ASP A 241 -6.59 14.03 -10.27
CA ASP A 241 -5.87 14.49 -11.46
C ASP A 241 -4.44 14.90 -11.08
N GLU A 242 -4.27 15.57 -9.93
CA GLU A 242 -2.95 15.84 -9.34
C GLU A 242 -2.24 14.54 -8.98
N PHE A 243 -2.92 13.62 -8.31
CA PHE A 243 -2.36 12.34 -7.88
C PHE A 243 -1.84 11.50 -9.06
N PHE A 244 -2.67 11.23 -10.06
CA PHE A 244 -2.26 10.45 -11.23
C PHE A 244 -1.26 11.20 -12.11
N GLY A 245 -1.35 12.53 -12.19
CA GLY A 245 -0.34 13.37 -12.82
C GLY A 245 1.04 13.23 -12.16
N GLY A 246 1.07 13.21 -10.84
CA GLY A 246 2.28 12.96 -10.04
C GLY A 246 2.86 11.56 -10.28
N LEU A 247 2.03 10.53 -10.33
CA LEU A 247 2.47 9.17 -10.64
C LEU A 247 3.08 9.06 -12.04
N ALA A 248 2.50 9.74 -13.03
CA ALA A 248 3.05 9.79 -14.38
C ALA A 248 4.40 10.53 -14.42
N ALA A 249 4.49 11.70 -13.77
CA ALA A 249 5.73 12.47 -13.68
C ALA A 249 6.86 11.74 -12.93
N ASN A 250 6.50 10.93 -11.92
CA ASN A 250 7.43 10.04 -11.21
C ASN A 250 7.88 8.83 -12.05
N GLY A 251 7.22 8.53 -13.16
CA GLY A 251 7.45 7.31 -13.96
C GLY A 251 6.86 6.04 -13.35
N PHE A 252 6.09 6.15 -12.26
CA PHE A 252 5.49 5.01 -11.57
C PHE A 252 4.58 4.19 -12.48
N LEU A 253 3.79 4.86 -13.31
CA LEU A 253 2.82 4.22 -14.20
C LEU A 253 3.47 3.31 -15.26
N ASP A 254 4.74 3.54 -15.62
CA ASP A 254 5.45 2.83 -16.68
C ASP A 254 6.39 1.73 -16.16
N ARG A 255 6.63 1.67 -14.85
CA ARG A 255 7.45 0.62 -14.23
C ARG A 255 6.66 -0.66 -14.02
N GLU A 256 7.17 -1.78 -14.53
CA GLU A 256 6.52 -3.10 -14.44
C GLU A 256 6.37 -3.58 -12.99
N GLU A 257 7.34 -3.28 -12.14
CA GLU A 257 7.36 -3.67 -10.73
C GLU A 257 6.44 -2.83 -9.83
N SER A 258 5.95 -1.67 -10.29
CA SER A 258 5.05 -0.82 -9.52
C SER A 258 3.69 -1.48 -9.30
N VAL A 259 3.16 -1.36 -8.09
CA VAL A 259 1.87 -1.93 -7.69
C VAL A 259 0.92 -0.82 -7.27
N MET A 260 -0.22 -0.74 -7.94
CA MET A 260 -1.35 0.13 -7.58
C MET A 260 -2.46 -0.75 -7.01
N VAL A 261 -2.90 -0.47 -5.79
CA VAL A 261 -3.86 -1.30 -5.06
C VAL A 261 -5.20 -0.59 -4.92
N SER A 262 -6.27 -1.25 -5.32
CA SER A 262 -7.63 -0.83 -5.02
C SER A 262 -7.94 -1.21 -3.57
N SER A 263 -7.89 -0.22 -2.66
CA SER A 263 -8.04 -0.44 -1.21
C SER A 263 -9.29 0.25 -0.63
N VAL A 264 -10.44 -0.02 -1.23
CA VAL A 264 -11.74 0.56 -0.81
C VAL A 264 -12.40 -0.34 0.23
N PHE A 265 -12.82 0.24 1.36
CA PHE A 265 -13.44 -0.48 2.49
C PHE A 265 -14.84 0.03 2.82
N ALA A 266 -15.57 0.55 1.85
CA ALA A 266 -16.92 1.06 2.04
C ALA A 266 -17.88 -0.05 2.50
N GLU A 267 -18.37 0.05 3.73
CA GLU A 267 -19.15 -1.01 4.41
C GLU A 267 -20.58 -1.16 3.90
N ASN A 268 -21.16 -0.13 3.30
CA ASN A 268 -22.59 -0.08 2.98
C ASN A 268 -22.90 -0.27 1.51
N GLU A 269 -21.92 -0.58 0.68
CA GLU A 269 -22.08 -0.68 -0.74
C GLU A 269 -21.86 -2.11 -1.22
N ASN A 270 -22.38 -2.41 -2.40
CA ASN A 270 -22.08 -3.67 -3.08
C ASN A 270 -20.57 -3.72 -3.40
N ALA A 271 -19.80 -4.43 -2.58
CA ALA A 271 -18.36 -4.53 -2.70
C ALA A 271 -17.91 -5.00 -4.11
N MET A 272 -18.69 -5.86 -4.76
CA MET A 272 -18.41 -6.30 -6.14
C MET A 272 -18.52 -5.16 -7.15
N GLU A 273 -19.58 -4.35 -7.05
CA GLU A 273 -19.80 -3.22 -7.94
C GLU A 273 -18.76 -2.12 -7.73
N VAL A 274 -18.51 -1.79 -6.46
CA VAL A 274 -17.49 -0.81 -6.07
C VAL A 274 -16.10 -1.21 -6.55
N SER A 275 -15.72 -2.49 -6.43
CA SER A 275 -14.42 -2.97 -6.87
C SER A 275 -14.26 -2.91 -8.41
N ARG A 276 -15.30 -3.20 -9.18
CA ARG A 276 -15.28 -3.04 -10.64
C ARG A 276 -15.16 -1.57 -11.05
N TYR A 277 -15.96 -0.70 -10.44
CA TYR A 277 -15.89 0.74 -10.64
C TYR A 277 -14.47 1.29 -10.34
N GLN A 278 -13.90 0.87 -9.23
CA GLN A 278 -12.57 1.29 -8.81
C GLN A 278 -11.49 0.87 -9.83
N LEU A 279 -11.55 -0.37 -10.32
CA LEU A 279 -10.65 -0.85 -11.37
C LEU A 279 -10.74 -0.01 -12.64
N GLU A 280 -11.97 0.29 -13.08
CA GLU A 280 -12.23 1.12 -14.26
C GLU A 280 -11.62 2.52 -14.08
N GLN A 281 -11.91 3.20 -12.95
CA GLN A 281 -11.40 4.54 -12.65
C GLN A 281 -9.88 4.57 -12.58
N MET A 282 -9.25 3.60 -11.91
CA MET A 282 -7.79 3.51 -11.83
C MET A 282 -7.16 3.31 -13.21
N THR A 283 -7.75 2.46 -14.05
CA THR A 283 -7.26 2.17 -15.39
C THR A 283 -7.38 3.39 -16.32
N GLU A 284 -8.54 4.05 -16.34
CA GLU A 284 -8.80 5.21 -17.18
C GLU A 284 -7.91 6.41 -16.80
N ARG A 285 -7.79 6.70 -15.49
CA ARG A 285 -6.98 7.81 -15.00
C ARG A 285 -5.49 7.58 -15.25
N ALA A 286 -5.00 6.36 -15.05
CA ALA A 286 -3.62 6.02 -15.37
C ALA A 286 -3.32 6.19 -16.87
N ALA A 287 -4.24 5.77 -17.75
CA ALA A 287 -4.10 5.94 -19.19
C ALA A 287 -4.14 7.43 -19.60
N ALA A 288 -5.04 8.21 -19.00
CA ALA A 288 -5.14 9.65 -19.25
C ALA A 288 -3.88 10.40 -18.83
N ALA A 289 -3.34 10.09 -17.63
CA ALA A 289 -2.13 10.71 -17.09
C ALA A 289 -0.89 10.40 -17.95
N ARG A 290 -0.71 9.15 -18.41
CA ARG A 290 0.36 8.77 -19.36
C ARG A 290 0.27 9.57 -20.65
N LYS A 291 -0.95 9.69 -21.20
CA LYS A 291 -1.18 10.45 -22.43
C LYS A 291 -0.87 11.94 -22.27
N ALA A 292 -1.20 12.52 -21.12
CA ALA A 292 -0.89 13.91 -20.80
C ALA A 292 0.63 14.13 -20.67
N ALA A 293 1.31 13.27 -19.94
CA ALA A 293 2.77 13.32 -19.75
C ALA A 293 3.54 13.22 -21.08
N ALA A 294 3.10 12.34 -22.01
CA ALA A 294 3.72 12.18 -23.31
C ALA A 294 3.58 13.41 -24.25
N ARG A 295 2.60 14.30 -24.00
CA ARG A 295 2.38 15.52 -24.80
C ARG A 295 3.22 16.71 -24.34
N THR A 296 3.60 16.74 -23.09
CA THR A 296 4.32 17.88 -22.49
C THR A 296 5.70 18.14 -23.11
N PRO A 297 6.55 17.14 -23.43
CA PRO A 297 7.83 17.36 -24.11
C PRO A 297 7.71 17.98 -25.50
N GLN A 298 6.72 17.54 -26.30
CA GLN A 298 6.54 18.02 -27.70
C GLN A 298 6.16 19.51 -27.76
N GLN A 299 5.43 20.03 -26.77
CA GLN A 299 5.06 21.44 -26.72
C GLN A 299 6.23 22.34 -26.28
N THR A 300 7.15 21.81 -25.49
CA THR A 300 8.33 22.54 -25.03
C THR A 300 9.35 22.65 -26.15
N GLU A 301 9.57 21.59 -26.95
CA GLU A 301 10.46 21.61 -28.11
C GLU A 301 9.92 22.52 -29.23
N GLN A 302 8.62 22.45 -29.53
CA GLN A 302 8.00 23.32 -30.55
C GLN A 302 8.04 24.80 -30.16
N LYS A 303 7.94 25.14 -28.85
CA LYS A 303 8.10 26.52 -28.38
C LYS A 303 9.55 27.00 -28.42
N ALA A 304 10.52 26.12 -28.20
CA ALA A 304 11.94 26.42 -28.30
C ALA A 304 12.35 26.68 -29.79
N GLU A 305 11.86 25.85 -30.70
CA GLU A 305 12.10 26.03 -32.14
C GLU A 305 11.43 27.27 -32.76
N ALA A 306 10.28 27.68 -32.19
CA ALA A 306 9.57 28.89 -32.64
C ALA A 306 10.21 30.20 -32.16
N HIS A 307 11.18 30.14 -31.23
CA HIS A 307 11.88 31.29 -30.62
C HIS A 307 13.38 31.32 -31.03
N ALA A 308 13.85 30.37 -31.81
CA ALA A 308 15.19 30.32 -32.42
C ALA A 308 15.17 30.81 -33.88
#